data_fb113770ed3e91b3440b72f5fd1a7b40
#
_entry.id   fb113770ed3e91b3440b72f5fd1a7b40
#
_cell.length_a   1.000
_cell.length_b   1.000
_cell.length_c   1.000
_cell.angle_alpha   90.00
_cell.angle_beta   90.00
_cell.angle_gamma   90.00
#
_symmetry.space_group_name_H-M   'P 1'
#
loop_
_entity.id
_entity.type
_entity.pdbx_description
1 polymer ?
#
loop_
_entity_poly.entity_id
_entity_poly.type
_entity_poly.pdbx_seq_one_letter_code
_entity_poly.pdbx_strand_id
1 'polypeptide(L)'
;MTPRPDILSHEKIPLFAEVDVLVVGAGSAGCCAALAAAKCGRFRVMLVERYGFAGGTSTQMLDTFYGFFTPGDQPRKVVGGIPDRVVDRLDASGAMKCAMRMWSPGLSDESIVRRF
;
A
#
# COMPACT_ATOMS: atom_id res chain seq x y z
N MET A 1 -0.09 -31.92 15.73
CA MET A 1 0.46 -31.13 14.61
C MET A 1 1.62 -31.96 14.05
N THR A 2 1.44 -32.62 12.92
CA THR A 2 2.45 -33.46 12.30
C THR A 2 3.58 -32.57 11.76
N PRO A 3 4.85 -32.84 12.05
CA PRO A 3 5.95 -32.09 11.48
C PRO A 3 5.91 -32.23 9.95
N ARG A 4 5.98 -31.11 9.24
CA ARG A 4 6.14 -31.11 7.79
C ARG A 4 7.52 -31.68 7.44
N PRO A 5 7.63 -32.55 6.43
CA PRO A 5 8.94 -33.01 5.99
C PRO A 5 9.77 -31.82 5.52
N ASP A 6 11.02 -31.77 5.97
CA ASP A 6 12.02 -30.79 5.57
C ASP A 6 12.27 -30.90 4.06
N ILE A 7 11.71 -29.98 3.30
CA ILE A 7 11.87 -29.93 1.83
C ILE A 7 13.26 -29.39 1.44
N LEU A 8 14.03 -28.86 2.41
CA LEU A 8 15.33 -28.23 2.19
C LEU A 8 16.48 -28.93 2.93
N SER A 9 16.49 -30.24 2.94
CA SER A 9 17.33 -31.07 3.81
C SER A 9 18.87 -31.03 3.56
N HIS A 10 19.38 -30.24 2.63
CA HIS A 10 20.81 -30.28 2.29
C HIS A 10 21.61 -29.02 2.64
N GLU A 11 20.98 -27.93 3.01
CA GLU A 11 21.69 -26.74 3.48
C GLU A 11 21.15 -26.30 4.86
N LYS A 12 22.06 -26.07 5.80
CA LYS A 12 21.70 -25.45 7.09
C LYS A 12 21.40 -23.98 6.86
N ILE A 13 20.16 -23.68 6.51
CA ILE A 13 19.69 -22.29 6.40
C ILE A 13 19.48 -21.76 7.81
N PRO A 14 20.19 -20.68 8.21
CA PRO A 14 20.01 -20.11 9.53
C PRO A 14 18.61 -19.53 9.69
N LEU A 15 17.95 -19.83 10.80
CA LEU A 15 16.69 -19.22 11.17
C LEU A 15 16.92 -17.74 11.53
N PHE A 16 16.31 -16.83 10.78
CA PHE A 16 16.45 -15.40 11.03
C PHE A 16 15.44 -14.91 12.08
N ALA A 17 14.19 -15.33 11.98
CA ALA A 17 13.14 -14.95 12.91
C ALA A 17 11.96 -15.91 12.83
N GLU A 18 11.17 -15.94 13.91
CA GLU A 18 9.87 -16.62 13.95
C GLU A 18 8.76 -15.57 14.04
N VAL A 19 7.80 -15.65 13.14
CA VAL A 19 6.67 -14.70 13.06
C VAL A 19 5.37 -15.44 12.78
N ASP A 20 4.26 -14.82 13.11
CA ASP A 20 2.94 -15.40 12.87
C ASP A 20 2.48 -15.15 11.42
N VAL A 21 2.88 -14.02 10.86
CA VAL A 21 2.59 -13.62 9.48
C VAL A 21 3.85 -13.10 8.82
N LEU A 22 4.25 -13.75 7.74
CA LEU A 22 5.32 -13.29 6.85
C LEU A 22 4.71 -12.76 5.56
N VAL A 23 5.01 -11.51 5.23
CA VAL A 23 4.65 -10.88 3.96
C VAL A 23 5.92 -10.69 3.15
N VAL A 24 5.98 -11.26 1.96
CA VAL A 24 7.12 -11.18 1.06
C VAL A 24 6.79 -10.22 -0.09
N GLY A 25 7.56 -9.14 -0.17
CA GLY A 25 7.37 -8.03 -1.10
C GLY A 25 6.60 -6.87 -0.46
N ALA A 26 7.25 -5.69 -0.37
CA ALA A 26 6.67 -4.48 0.18
C ALA A 26 6.13 -3.52 -0.91
N GLY A 27 5.57 -4.06 -1.98
CA GLY A 27 4.77 -3.28 -2.93
C GLY A 27 3.47 -2.78 -2.29
N SER A 28 2.63 -2.09 -3.04
CA SER A 28 1.36 -1.55 -2.54
C SER A 28 0.50 -2.61 -1.84
N ALA A 29 0.36 -3.78 -2.45
CA ALA A 29 -0.41 -4.90 -1.89
C ALA A 29 0.23 -5.46 -0.61
N GLY A 30 1.55 -5.70 -0.62
CA GLY A 30 2.26 -6.24 0.55
C GLY A 30 2.25 -5.27 1.73
N CYS A 31 2.43 -3.99 1.50
CA CYS A 31 2.30 -2.97 2.53
C CYS A 31 0.89 -2.96 3.15
N CYS A 32 -0.15 -3.03 2.32
CA CYS A 32 -1.53 -3.09 2.80
C CYS A 32 -1.79 -4.37 3.60
N ALA A 33 -1.30 -5.52 3.13
CA ALA A 33 -1.46 -6.81 3.82
C ALA A 33 -0.76 -6.80 5.18
N ALA A 34 0.50 -6.35 5.23
CA ALA A 34 1.26 -6.26 6.48
C ALA A 34 0.61 -5.31 7.48
N LEU A 35 0.17 -4.13 7.02
CA LEU A 35 -0.53 -3.16 7.87
C LEU A 35 -1.86 -3.70 8.39
N ALA A 36 -2.62 -4.41 7.55
CA ALA A 36 -3.89 -5.02 7.96
C ALA A 36 -3.66 -6.10 9.02
N ALA A 37 -2.68 -6.97 8.82
CA ALA A 37 -2.32 -8.01 9.78
C ALA A 37 -1.83 -7.42 11.11
N ALA A 38 -0.95 -6.42 11.06
CA ALA A 38 -0.43 -5.75 12.25
C ALA A 38 -1.50 -5.00 13.03
N LYS A 39 -2.52 -4.45 12.35
CA LYS A 39 -3.62 -3.72 12.97
C LYS A 39 -4.49 -4.59 13.89
N CYS A 40 -4.50 -5.90 13.68
CA CYS A 40 -5.18 -6.83 14.57
C CYS A 40 -4.55 -6.92 15.96
N GLY A 41 -3.30 -6.48 16.14
CA GLY A 41 -2.59 -6.45 17.42
C GLY A 41 -2.28 -7.82 18.04
N ARG A 42 -2.57 -8.90 17.32
CA ARG A 42 -2.45 -10.29 17.82
C ARG A 42 -1.29 -11.05 17.22
N PHE A 43 -0.73 -10.56 16.11
CA PHE A 43 0.25 -11.27 15.31
C PHE A 43 1.57 -10.51 15.28
N ARG A 44 2.66 -11.29 15.36
CA ARG A 44 3.99 -10.79 15.01
C ARG A 44 4.09 -10.80 13.49
N VAL A 45 4.15 -9.65 12.88
CA VAL A 45 4.15 -9.50 11.43
C VAL A 45 5.54 -9.10 10.97
N MET A 46 6.07 -9.80 9.97
CA MET A 46 7.30 -9.45 9.27
C MET A 46 6.98 -9.12 7.83
N LEU A 47 7.47 -7.99 7.36
CA LEU A 47 7.46 -7.58 5.96
C LEU A 47 8.88 -7.63 5.43
N VAL A 48 9.11 -8.40 4.38
CA VAL A 48 10.42 -8.58 3.74
C VAL A 48 10.38 -7.97 2.35
N GLU A 49 11.36 -7.13 2.06
CA GLU A 49 11.50 -6.48 0.76
C GLU A 49 12.95 -6.62 0.26
N ARG A 50 13.09 -6.81 -1.05
CA ARG A 50 14.39 -6.92 -1.72
C ARG A 50 15.06 -5.56 -1.88
N TYR A 51 14.28 -4.52 -2.09
CA TYR A 51 14.76 -3.15 -2.28
C TYR A 51 14.77 -2.39 -0.96
N GLY A 52 15.56 -1.32 -0.91
CA GLY A 52 15.69 -0.47 0.29
C GLY A 52 14.50 0.46 0.56
N PHE A 53 13.35 0.22 -0.05
CA PHE A 53 12.16 1.07 0.08
C PHE A 53 10.88 0.22 0.00
N ALA A 54 9.81 0.74 0.59
CA ALA A 54 8.47 0.15 0.52
C ALA A 54 7.56 0.95 -0.43
N GLY A 55 6.43 0.35 -0.84
CA GLY A 55 5.42 0.97 -1.69
C GLY A 55 5.50 0.55 -3.17
N GLY A 56 6.64 0.03 -3.62
CA GLY A 56 6.83 -0.45 -4.99
C GLY A 56 6.49 0.63 -6.02
N THR A 57 5.58 0.32 -6.95
CA THR A 57 5.14 1.24 -8.01
C THR A 57 4.58 2.55 -7.46
N SER A 58 3.86 2.50 -6.33
CA SER A 58 3.25 3.69 -5.73
C SER A 58 4.26 4.71 -5.19
N THR A 59 5.50 4.32 -4.94
CA THR A 59 6.54 5.20 -4.40
C THR A 59 7.69 5.42 -5.36
N GLN A 60 8.24 4.34 -5.93
CA GLN A 60 9.43 4.40 -6.76
C GLN A 60 9.14 4.90 -8.18
N MET A 61 8.01 4.51 -8.74
CA MET A 61 7.64 4.89 -10.10
C MET A 61 6.89 6.21 -10.18
N LEU A 62 6.65 6.88 -9.05
CA LEU A 62 5.88 8.12 -8.96
C LEU A 62 4.53 8.01 -9.66
N ASP A 63 3.90 6.84 -9.55
CA ASP A 63 2.62 6.57 -10.16
C ASP A 63 1.54 7.41 -9.47
N THR A 64 0.89 8.27 -10.24
CA THR A 64 -0.19 9.16 -9.76
C THR A 64 -1.58 8.57 -9.99
N PHE A 65 -1.66 7.38 -10.60
CA PHE A 65 -2.92 6.73 -10.95
C PHE A 65 -3.36 5.78 -9.84
N TYR A 66 -4.29 6.24 -9.02
CA TYR A 66 -5.00 5.39 -8.08
C TYR A 66 -6.48 5.32 -8.47
N GLY A 67 -6.90 4.15 -8.99
CA GLY A 67 -8.29 3.88 -9.35
C GLY A 67 -9.18 3.65 -8.13
N PHE A 68 -9.20 4.56 -7.17
CA PHE A 68 -10.03 4.44 -5.96
C PHE A 68 -11.48 4.82 -6.18
N PHE A 69 -11.77 5.44 -7.31
CA PHE A 69 -13.08 5.93 -7.70
C PHE A 69 -13.45 5.47 -9.09
N THR A 70 -14.74 5.34 -9.37
CA THR A 70 -15.23 5.10 -10.71
C THR A 70 -15.03 6.34 -11.58
N PRO A 71 -14.74 6.20 -12.88
CA PRO A 71 -14.69 7.33 -13.80
C PRO A 71 -16.08 7.94 -14.03
N GLY A 72 -16.11 9.20 -14.46
CA GLY A 72 -17.33 9.91 -14.87
C GLY A 72 -17.67 11.10 -14.00
N ASP A 73 -18.81 11.74 -14.30
CA ASP A 73 -19.23 12.98 -13.64
C ASP A 73 -19.73 12.78 -12.20
N GLN A 74 -20.04 11.54 -11.82
CA GLN A 74 -20.45 11.16 -10.47
C GLN A 74 -19.56 10.01 -9.97
N PRO A 75 -18.31 10.27 -9.59
CA PRO A 75 -17.40 9.25 -9.17
C PRO A 75 -17.88 8.61 -7.85
N ARG A 76 -17.81 7.28 -7.80
CA ARG A 76 -18.09 6.51 -6.59
C ARG A 76 -16.81 5.90 -6.08
N LYS A 77 -16.58 5.99 -4.77
CA LYS A 77 -15.46 5.32 -4.13
C LYS A 77 -15.63 3.81 -4.21
N VAL A 78 -14.62 3.12 -4.74
CA VAL A 78 -14.61 1.65 -4.91
C VAL A 78 -13.59 0.96 -4.02
N VAL A 79 -12.63 1.70 -3.47
CA VAL A 79 -11.60 1.19 -2.57
C VAL A 79 -11.53 2.10 -1.34
N GLY A 80 -11.40 1.51 -0.15
CA GLY A 80 -11.37 2.25 1.10
C GLY A 80 -10.45 1.61 2.15
N GLY A 81 -10.42 2.19 3.34
CA GLY A 81 -9.63 1.71 4.47
C GLY A 81 -8.18 2.23 4.47
N ILE A 82 -7.19 1.39 4.17
CA ILE A 82 -5.78 1.80 4.12
C ILE A 82 -5.54 2.87 3.04
N PRO A 83 -6.09 2.74 1.81
CA PRO A 83 -6.03 3.78 0.80
C PRO A 83 -6.57 5.14 1.27
N ASP A 84 -7.67 5.19 2.00
CA ASP A 84 -8.20 6.45 2.54
C ASP A 84 -7.15 7.19 3.38
N ARG A 85 -6.45 6.46 4.24
CA ARG A 85 -5.39 7.02 5.08
C ARG A 85 -4.20 7.54 4.28
N VAL A 86 -3.93 6.95 3.13
CA VAL A 86 -2.89 7.46 2.20
C VAL A 86 -3.36 8.78 1.60
N VAL A 87 -4.59 8.82 1.09
CA VAL A 87 -5.22 10.02 0.53
C VAL A 87 -5.24 11.16 1.55
N ASP A 88 -5.72 10.89 2.78
CA ASP A 88 -5.78 11.89 3.86
C ASP A 88 -4.39 12.47 4.18
N ARG A 89 -3.35 11.64 4.18
CA ARG A 89 -1.98 12.11 4.42
C ARG A 89 -1.40 12.91 3.27
N LEU A 90 -1.70 12.52 2.03
CA LEU A 90 -1.29 13.27 0.85
C LEU A 90 -1.98 14.63 0.80
N ASP A 91 -3.27 14.70 1.15
CA ASP A 91 -4.00 15.96 1.24
C ASP A 91 -3.44 16.87 2.33
N ALA A 92 -3.24 16.34 3.52
CA ALA A 92 -2.65 17.07 4.65
C ALA A 92 -1.24 17.61 4.35
N SER A 93 -0.47 16.93 3.50
CA SER A 93 0.85 17.38 3.05
C SER A 93 0.81 18.37 1.88
N GLY A 94 -0.37 18.64 1.31
CA GLY A 94 -0.55 19.46 0.10
C GLY A 94 -0.14 18.76 -1.21
N ALA A 95 0.29 17.50 -1.15
CA ALA A 95 0.76 16.76 -2.32
C ALA A 95 -0.37 16.45 -3.30
N MET A 96 -1.61 16.26 -2.82
CA MET A 96 -2.76 16.02 -3.68
C MET A 96 -3.07 17.19 -4.59
N LYS A 97 -2.96 18.42 -4.12
CA LYS A 97 -3.19 19.63 -4.93
C LYS A 97 -2.23 19.71 -6.11
N CYS A 98 -1.00 19.30 -5.90
CA CYS A 98 0.02 19.27 -6.96
C CYS A 98 -0.30 18.23 -8.03
N ALA A 99 -0.64 17.00 -7.63
CA ALA A 99 -0.99 15.92 -8.55
C ALA A 99 -2.24 16.25 -9.37
N MET A 100 -3.26 16.83 -8.76
CA MET A 100 -4.50 17.24 -9.44
C MET A 100 -4.29 18.38 -10.43
N ARG A 101 -3.42 19.34 -10.13
CA ARG A 101 -3.07 20.42 -11.08
C ARG A 101 -2.34 19.92 -12.32
N MET A 102 -1.52 18.89 -12.18
CA MET A 102 -0.85 18.26 -13.32
C MET A 102 -1.84 17.53 -14.24
N TRP A 103 -2.91 16.97 -13.68
CA TRP A 103 -3.90 16.21 -14.44
C TRP A 103 -4.97 17.07 -15.10
N SER A 104 -5.36 18.16 -14.49
CA SER A 104 -6.47 19.01 -14.96
C SER A 104 -6.05 20.48 -14.99
N PRO A 105 -5.14 20.86 -15.91
CA PRO A 105 -4.78 22.25 -16.06
C PRO A 105 -6.03 23.03 -16.50
N GLY A 106 -6.51 23.93 -15.63
CA GLY A 106 -7.69 24.77 -15.88
C GLY A 106 -8.89 24.54 -14.97
N LEU A 107 -8.86 23.52 -14.10
CA LEU A 107 -9.86 23.39 -13.04
C LEU A 107 -9.46 24.23 -11.82
N SER A 108 -10.43 24.95 -11.24
CA SER A 108 -10.22 25.65 -9.98
C SER A 108 -10.04 24.67 -8.82
N ASP A 109 -9.28 25.05 -7.79
CA ASP A 109 -9.05 24.24 -6.59
C ASP A 109 -10.36 23.76 -5.96
N GLU A 110 -11.41 24.60 -5.97
CA GLU A 110 -12.74 24.25 -5.44
C GLU A 110 -13.47 23.19 -6.28
N SER A 111 -13.32 23.20 -7.61
CA SER A 111 -13.95 22.22 -8.47
C SER A 111 -13.29 20.84 -8.36
N ILE A 112 -12.00 20.80 -8.02
CA ILE A 112 -11.25 19.59 -7.77
C ILE A 112 -11.68 18.93 -6.46
N VAL A 113 -11.74 19.71 -5.37
CA VAL A 113 -12.12 19.22 -4.04
C VAL A 113 -13.56 18.69 -4.00
N ARG A 114 -14.47 19.26 -4.77
CA ARG A 114 -15.86 18.81 -4.84
C ARG A 114 -16.08 17.52 -5.61
N ARG A 115 -15.05 17.01 -6.33
CA ARG A 115 -15.13 15.76 -7.11
C ARG A 115 -14.64 14.53 -6.34
N PHE A 116 -14.08 14.72 -5.17
CA PHE A 116 -13.60 13.68 -4.23
C PHE A 116 -14.28 13.78 -2.87
#